data_96b6449c894fbd824476508d9f850748
#
_entry.id   96b6449c894fbd824476508d9f850748
#
_cell.length_a   1.000
_cell.length_b   1.000
_cell.length_c   1.000
_cell.angle_alpha   90.00
_cell.angle_beta   90.00
_cell.angle_gamma   90.00
#
_symmetry.space_group_name_H-M   'P 1'
#
loop_
_entity.id
_entity.type
_entity.pdbx_description
1 polymer ?
#
loop_
_entity_poly.entity_id
_entity_poly.type
_entity_poly.pdbx_seq_one_letter_code
_entity_poly.pdbx_strand_id
1 'polypeptide(L)'
;MVCEEMPEFPGGMRECMNFLGKNVKYPATAQEKGIQGRVIVQFVVNRDGSIVEPKVVRGVDPDLDKEALRVISIMPKWKPGKQKGEAVRVKYTIPVMFRLQ
;
A
#
# COMPACT_ATOMS: atom_id res chain seq x y z
N MET A 1 7.30 14.13 9.72
CA MET A 1 7.34 13.85 11.17
C MET A 1 8.11 12.56 11.43
N VAL A 2 9.04 12.61 12.35
CA VAL A 2 9.79 11.43 12.78
C VAL A 2 9.05 10.82 13.97
N CYS A 3 8.70 9.53 13.88
CA CYS A 3 8.07 8.82 14.99
C CYS A 3 9.05 7.80 15.57
N GLU A 4 8.92 7.53 16.86
CA GLU A 4 9.82 6.60 17.56
C GLU A 4 9.59 5.15 17.11
N GLU A 5 8.34 4.80 16.83
CA GLU A 5 7.99 3.49 16.28
C GLU A 5 7.23 3.69 14.99
N MET A 6 7.72 3.09 13.91
CA MET A 6 7.05 3.15 12.62
C MET A 6 5.82 2.23 12.59
N PRO A 7 4.80 2.59 11.79
CA PRO A 7 3.67 1.68 11.58
C PRO A 7 4.14 0.36 10.98
N GLU A 8 3.42 -0.72 11.28
CA GLU A 8 3.79 -2.03 10.80
C GLU A 8 2.55 -2.81 10.37
N PHE A 9 2.63 -3.43 9.18
CA PHE A 9 1.61 -4.38 8.72
C PHE A 9 1.63 -5.60 9.66
N PRO A 10 0.47 -6.21 9.97
CA PRO A 10 0.44 -7.41 10.81
C PRO A 10 1.38 -8.48 10.26
N GLY A 11 2.39 -8.86 11.05
CA GLY A 11 3.41 -9.81 10.62
C GLY A 11 4.60 -9.18 9.91
N GLY A 12 4.61 -7.86 9.72
CA GLY A 12 5.74 -7.13 9.14
C GLY A 12 5.65 -6.94 7.62
N MET A 13 6.69 -6.34 7.05
CA MET A 13 6.69 -5.98 5.62
C MET A 13 6.60 -7.21 4.71
N ARG A 14 7.16 -8.33 5.12
CA ARG A 14 7.08 -9.56 4.34
C ARG A 14 5.63 -10.00 4.16
N GLU A 15 4.85 -9.95 5.24
CA GLU A 15 3.43 -10.30 5.17
C GLU A 15 2.64 -9.27 4.37
N CYS A 16 3.05 -8.00 4.42
CA CYS A 16 2.46 -6.97 3.60
C CYS A 16 2.65 -7.29 2.11
N MET A 17 3.86 -7.65 1.71
CA MET A 17 4.14 -8.02 0.32
C MET A 17 3.37 -9.27 -0.09
N ASN A 18 3.25 -10.25 0.81
CA ASN A 18 2.46 -11.45 0.56
C ASN A 18 0.97 -11.10 0.36
N PHE A 19 0.44 -10.22 1.20
CA PHE A 19 -0.94 -9.76 1.07
C PHE A 19 -1.18 -9.10 -0.29
N LEU A 20 -0.29 -8.21 -0.68
CA LEU A 20 -0.43 -7.52 -1.97
C LEU A 20 -0.37 -8.51 -3.12
N GLY A 21 0.57 -9.45 -3.08
CA GLY A 21 0.70 -10.46 -4.13
C GLY A 21 -0.52 -11.36 -4.26
N LYS A 22 -1.18 -11.67 -3.14
CA LYS A 22 -2.37 -12.53 -3.15
C LYS A 22 -3.64 -11.80 -3.57
N ASN A 23 -3.72 -10.51 -3.30
CA ASN A 23 -4.97 -9.77 -3.48
C ASN A 23 -4.99 -8.85 -4.69
N VAL A 24 -3.83 -8.52 -5.24
CA VAL A 24 -3.78 -7.69 -6.44
C VAL A 24 -4.29 -8.48 -7.64
N LYS A 25 -5.16 -7.83 -8.43
CA LYS A 25 -5.69 -8.42 -9.66
C LYS A 25 -5.14 -7.66 -10.84
N TYR A 26 -4.50 -8.38 -11.74
CA TYR A 26 -3.94 -7.75 -12.93
C TYR A 26 -5.09 -7.34 -13.86
N PRO A 27 -5.24 -6.04 -14.15
CA PRO A 27 -6.31 -5.61 -15.07
C PRO A 27 -6.14 -6.24 -16.45
N ALA A 28 -7.23 -6.78 -17.01
CA ALA A 28 -7.18 -7.46 -18.29
C ALA A 28 -6.65 -6.58 -19.42
N THR A 29 -7.04 -5.32 -19.44
CA THR A 29 -6.59 -4.38 -20.47
C THR A 29 -5.09 -4.15 -20.40
N ALA A 30 -4.55 -4.01 -19.19
CA ALA A 30 -3.11 -3.83 -19.02
C ALA A 30 -2.35 -5.10 -19.37
N GLN A 31 -2.92 -6.27 -19.04
CA GLN A 31 -2.32 -7.55 -19.36
C GLN A 31 -2.23 -7.76 -20.88
N GLU A 32 -3.30 -7.43 -21.59
CA GLU A 32 -3.34 -7.54 -23.05
C GLU A 32 -2.32 -6.64 -23.73
N LYS A 33 -2.11 -5.46 -23.18
CA LYS A 33 -1.15 -4.49 -23.72
C LYS A 33 0.28 -4.73 -23.25
N GLY A 34 0.49 -5.70 -22.37
CA GLY A 34 1.81 -5.98 -21.83
C GLY A 34 2.35 -4.90 -20.91
N ILE A 35 1.45 -4.15 -20.27
CA ILE A 35 1.87 -3.06 -19.38
C ILE A 35 2.22 -3.62 -18.01
N GLN A 36 3.42 -3.32 -17.53
CA GLN A 36 3.87 -3.74 -16.22
C GLN A 36 4.69 -2.62 -15.58
N GLY A 37 4.90 -2.71 -14.29
CA GLY A 37 5.66 -1.71 -13.56
C GLY A 37 5.27 -1.64 -12.10
N ARG A 38 5.74 -0.60 -11.45
CA ARG A 38 5.58 -0.36 -10.03
C ARG A 38 4.75 0.90 -9.83
N VAL A 39 3.62 0.77 -9.15
CA VAL A 39 2.80 1.91 -8.76
C VAL A 39 3.15 2.26 -7.32
N ILE A 40 3.59 3.49 -7.09
CA ILE A 40 3.94 3.94 -5.75
C ILE A 40 2.72 4.60 -5.12
N VAL A 41 2.27 4.04 -4.00
CA VAL A 41 1.07 4.53 -3.30
C VAL A 41 1.47 5.05 -1.93
N GLN A 42 1.03 6.25 -1.64
CA GLN A 42 1.15 6.86 -0.32
C GLN A 42 -0.20 6.77 0.39
N PHE A 43 -0.16 6.46 1.68
CA PHE A 43 -1.37 6.43 2.48
C PHE A 43 -1.03 6.85 3.91
N VAL A 44 -2.05 7.05 4.72
CA VAL A 44 -1.87 7.39 6.12
C VAL A 44 -2.30 6.20 6.97
N VAL A 45 -1.44 5.78 7.89
CA VAL A 45 -1.81 4.83 8.93
C VAL A 45 -2.32 5.64 10.10
N ASN A 46 -3.63 5.55 10.36
CA ASN A 46 -4.27 6.33 11.40
C ASN A 46 -3.93 5.78 12.79
N ARG A 47 -4.32 6.51 13.81
CA ARG A 47 -4.04 6.13 15.20
C ARG A 47 -4.62 4.77 15.59
N ASP A 48 -5.72 4.38 14.96
CA ASP A 48 -6.34 3.07 15.19
C ASP A 48 -5.81 1.99 14.25
N GLY A 49 -4.82 2.32 13.41
CA GLY A 49 -4.25 1.38 12.44
C GLY A 49 -4.95 1.33 11.11
N SER A 50 -6.07 2.04 10.96
CA SER A 50 -6.79 2.03 9.68
C SER A 50 -6.01 2.76 8.61
N ILE A 51 -6.18 2.31 7.35
CA ILE A 51 -5.53 2.90 6.20
C ILE A 51 -6.47 3.93 5.59
N VAL A 52 -6.02 5.17 5.53
CA VAL A 52 -6.84 6.27 5.01
C VAL A 52 -6.04 7.09 4.01
N GLU A 53 -6.76 7.85 3.20
CA GLU A 53 -6.21 8.79 2.23
C GLU A 53 -5.19 8.16 1.27
N PRO A 54 -5.50 7.01 0.65
CA PRO A 54 -4.58 6.42 -0.33
C PRO A 54 -4.47 7.31 -1.56
N LYS A 55 -3.24 7.44 -2.06
CA LYS A 55 -2.96 8.33 -3.18
C LYS A 55 -1.80 7.76 -3.99
N VAL A 56 -1.97 7.72 -5.31
CA VAL A 56 -0.88 7.34 -6.20
C VAL A 56 0.07 8.54 -6.32
N VAL A 57 1.32 8.34 -5.91
CA VAL A 57 2.35 9.40 -6.04
C VAL A 57 3.23 9.18 -7.25
N ARG A 58 3.27 7.96 -7.77
CA ARG A 58 3.95 7.66 -9.02
C ARG A 58 3.19 6.55 -9.74
N GLY A 59 2.53 6.89 -10.83
CA GLY A 59 1.71 5.96 -11.59
C GLY A 59 2.44 5.37 -12.77
N VAL A 60 1.84 4.34 -13.36
CA VAL A 60 2.33 3.68 -14.56
C VAL A 60 1.27 3.75 -15.66
N ASP A 61 0.04 3.41 -15.30
CA ASP A 61 -1.08 3.28 -16.22
C ASP A 61 -2.37 3.43 -15.42
N PRO A 62 -3.41 4.10 -15.96
CA PRO A 62 -4.64 4.34 -15.19
C PRO A 62 -5.26 3.09 -14.59
N ASP A 63 -5.27 1.97 -15.31
CA ASP A 63 -5.85 0.72 -14.81
C ASP A 63 -5.02 0.11 -13.69
N LEU A 64 -3.69 0.13 -13.84
CA LEU A 64 -2.79 -0.34 -12.78
C LEU A 64 -2.89 0.55 -11.55
N ASP A 65 -2.96 1.85 -11.75
CA ASP A 65 -3.04 2.82 -10.66
C ASP A 65 -4.33 2.61 -9.84
N LYS A 66 -5.45 2.40 -10.54
CA LYS A 66 -6.73 2.14 -9.90
C LYS A 66 -6.71 0.85 -9.08
N GLU A 67 -6.12 -0.20 -9.64
CA GLU A 67 -6.01 -1.48 -8.93
C GLU A 67 -5.09 -1.36 -7.72
N ALA A 68 -4.01 -0.61 -7.83
CA ALA A 68 -3.12 -0.37 -6.70
C ALA A 68 -3.86 0.31 -5.54
N LEU A 69 -4.67 1.33 -5.85
CA LEU A 69 -5.48 1.99 -4.83
C LEU A 69 -6.49 1.03 -4.19
N ARG A 70 -7.12 0.19 -5.00
CA ARG A 70 -8.09 -0.79 -4.51
C ARG A 70 -7.46 -1.75 -3.50
N VAL A 71 -6.31 -2.34 -3.86
CA VAL A 71 -5.67 -3.34 -2.99
C VAL A 71 -5.15 -2.71 -1.70
N ILE A 72 -4.66 -1.48 -1.76
CA ILE A 72 -4.24 -0.76 -0.55
C ILE A 72 -5.45 -0.52 0.36
N SER A 73 -6.60 -0.19 -0.23
CA SER A 73 -7.81 0.12 0.53
C SER A 73 -8.41 -1.07 1.27
N ILE A 74 -8.09 -2.30 0.86
CA ILE A 74 -8.61 -3.50 1.51
C ILE A 74 -7.63 -4.13 2.49
N MET A 75 -6.50 -3.48 2.75
CA MET A 75 -5.54 -3.98 3.73
C MET A 75 -6.16 -4.02 5.14
N PRO A 76 -5.77 -5.01 5.97
CA PRO A 76 -6.21 -5.03 7.36
C PRO A 76 -5.60 -3.86 8.12
N LYS A 77 -6.07 -3.65 9.34
CA LYS A 77 -5.49 -2.62 10.19
C LYS A 77 -4.03 -2.90 10.47
N TRP A 78 -3.23 -1.86 10.40
CA TRP A 78 -1.81 -1.91 10.74
C TRP A 78 -1.63 -1.63 12.22
N LYS A 79 -0.47 -2.03 12.75
CA LYS A 79 -0.03 -1.54 14.05
C LYS A 79 0.36 -0.07 13.83
N PRO A 80 -0.26 0.87 14.56
CA PRO A 80 0.02 2.29 14.31
C PRO A 80 1.42 2.69 14.76
N GLY A 81 1.93 3.77 14.17
CA GLY A 81 3.16 4.38 14.64
C GLY A 81 2.96 5.00 16.01
N LYS A 82 4.03 5.12 16.76
CA LYS A 82 3.98 5.70 18.10
C LYS A 82 5.05 6.76 18.32
N GLN A 83 4.71 7.72 19.13
CA GLN A 83 5.64 8.74 19.59
C GLN A 83 5.34 8.98 21.07
N LYS A 84 6.37 8.85 21.93
CA LYS A 84 6.22 8.98 23.39
C LYS A 84 5.11 8.07 23.94
N GLY A 85 5.04 6.84 23.43
CA GLY A 85 4.05 5.87 23.86
C GLY A 85 2.65 6.05 23.33
N GLU A 86 2.39 7.10 22.56
CA GLU A 86 1.06 7.39 22.03
C GLU A 86 1.00 7.11 20.52
N ALA A 87 -0.13 6.55 20.07
CA ALA A 87 -0.36 6.31 18.66
C ALA A 87 -0.47 7.63 17.91
N VAL A 88 0.16 7.71 16.74
CA VAL A 88 0.15 8.90 15.89
C VAL A 88 -0.18 8.52 14.45
N ARG A 89 -0.68 9.50 13.70
CA ARG A 89 -0.92 9.33 12.26
C ARG A 89 0.42 9.44 11.54
N VAL A 90 0.70 8.48 10.65
CA VAL A 90 1.96 8.46 9.91
C VAL A 90 1.68 8.25 8.43
N LYS A 91 2.29 9.06 7.58
CA LYS A 91 2.29 8.82 6.14
C LYS A 91 3.27 7.71 5.84
N TYR A 92 2.83 6.79 4.99
CA TYR A 92 3.64 5.65 4.60
C TYR A 92 3.52 5.43 3.10
N THR A 93 4.58 4.95 2.50
CA THR A 93 4.61 4.77 1.03
C THR A 93 5.10 3.37 0.71
N ILE A 94 4.39 2.67 -0.15
CA ILE A 94 4.82 1.35 -0.59
C ILE A 94 4.64 1.19 -2.11
N PRO A 95 5.44 0.33 -2.74
CA PRO A 95 5.26 -0.01 -4.15
C PRO A 95 4.28 -1.17 -4.28
N VAL A 96 3.41 -1.08 -5.29
CA VAL A 96 2.57 -2.20 -5.71
C VAL A 96 3.13 -2.69 -7.05
N MET A 97 3.60 -3.92 -7.07
CA MET A 97 4.28 -4.48 -8.24
C MET A 97 3.29 -5.16 -9.19
N PHE A 98 3.41 -4.83 -10.48
CA PHE A 98 2.66 -5.51 -11.53
C PHE A 98 3.65 -6.13 -12.50
N ARG A 99 3.74 -7.44 -12.51
CA ARG A 99 4.64 -8.18 -13.39
C ARG A 99 3.87 -9.21 -14.19
N LEU A 100 4.19 -9.27 -15.46
CA LEU A 100 3.69 -10.33 -16.34
C LEU A 100 4.65 -11.51 -16.28
N GLN A 101 4.10 -12.69 -16.31
CA GLN A 101 4.90 -13.91 -16.35
C GLN A 101 5.12 -14.40 -17.77
#